data_9fa4c900e37f1051ede9046076b6e76d
#
_entry.id   9fa4c900e37f1051ede9046076b6e76d
#
_cell.length_a   1.000
_cell.length_b   1.000
_cell.length_c   1.000
_cell.angle_alpha   90.00
_cell.angle_beta   90.00
_cell.angle_gamma   90.00
#
_symmetry.space_group_name_H-M   'P 1'
#
loop_
_entity.id
_entity.type
_entity.pdbx_description
1 polymer ?
#
loop_
_entity_poly.entity_id
_entity_poly.type
_entity_poly.pdbx_seq_one_letter_code
_entity_poly.pdbx_strand_id
1 'polypeptide(L)'
;MGRAGLIQRLQQAGRIGLDTVVFIYAFERHPQYGPVARAVFGALETGQCWGVASVLAFGEALTGAKKAGDARLALQYRALFRYFPGLETVNVDWAVMEWAAEFRARYGLPMPDAIHLGTAVEGKANLFITNDARLKSVAEIEVLLLSEFVE
;
A
#
# COMPACT_ATOMS: atom_id res chain seq x y z
N MET A 1 13.02 -14.10 -8.63
CA MET A 1 12.72 -12.84 -7.93
C MET A 1 12.72 -13.07 -6.42
N GLY A 2 11.61 -13.46 -5.81
CA GLY A 2 11.57 -13.80 -4.40
C GLY A 2 11.78 -12.62 -3.45
N ARG A 3 11.83 -12.94 -2.15
CA ARG A 3 11.87 -11.90 -1.10
C ARG A 3 13.15 -11.07 -1.12
N ALA A 4 14.28 -11.68 -1.42
CA ALA A 4 15.55 -10.94 -1.48
C ALA A 4 15.52 -9.87 -2.59
N GLY A 5 14.97 -10.20 -3.74
CA GLY A 5 14.80 -9.25 -4.82
C GLY A 5 13.83 -8.13 -4.47
N LEU A 6 12.75 -8.46 -3.76
CA LEU A 6 11.80 -7.48 -3.27
C LEU A 6 12.49 -6.49 -2.33
N ILE A 7 13.17 -6.97 -1.31
CA ILE A 7 13.85 -6.11 -0.33
C ILE A 7 14.83 -5.17 -1.03
N GLN A 8 15.59 -5.67 -2.00
CA GLN A 8 16.52 -4.83 -2.76
C GLN A 8 15.77 -3.70 -3.48
N ARG A 9 14.62 -3.99 -4.10
CA ARG A 9 13.81 -2.98 -4.78
C ARG A 9 13.28 -1.93 -3.80
N LEU A 10 12.84 -2.36 -2.61
CA LEU A 10 12.35 -1.45 -1.57
C LEU A 10 13.46 -0.54 -1.06
N GLN A 11 14.65 -1.09 -0.83
CA GLN A 11 15.80 -0.30 -0.40
C GLN A 11 16.19 0.74 -1.45
N GLN A 12 16.20 0.37 -2.71
CA GLN A 12 16.52 1.28 -3.81
C GLN A 12 15.50 2.41 -3.92
N ALA A 13 14.23 2.10 -3.73
CA ALA A 13 13.16 3.09 -3.77
C ALA A 13 13.22 4.06 -2.61
N GLY A 14 13.55 3.57 -1.41
CA GLY A 14 13.65 4.35 -0.20
C GLY A 14 12.31 4.74 0.40
N ARG A 15 11.36 5.24 -0.40
CA ARG A 15 10.03 5.62 0.05
C ARG A 15 9.01 4.97 -0.87
N ILE A 16 8.07 4.23 -0.29
CA ILE A 16 7.11 3.41 -1.03
C ILE A 16 5.68 3.74 -0.61
N GLY A 17 4.77 3.71 -1.59
CA GLY A 17 3.34 3.80 -1.33
C GLY A 17 2.74 2.41 -1.22
N LEU A 18 1.71 2.26 -0.40
CA LEU A 18 1.08 0.96 -0.12
C LEU A 18 -0.40 1.01 -0.44
N ASP A 19 -0.85 0.08 -1.30
CA ASP A 19 -2.26 -0.15 -1.55
C ASP A 19 -2.86 -0.93 -0.38
N THR A 20 -4.17 -0.88 -0.22
CA THR A 20 -4.90 -1.55 0.85
C THR A 20 -4.62 -3.05 0.90
N VAL A 21 -4.51 -3.71 -0.26
CA VAL A 21 -4.33 -5.17 -0.31
C VAL A 21 -3.05 -5.62 0.40
N VAL A 22 -2.02 -4.77 0.44
CA VAL A 22 -0.76 -5.12 1.11
C VAL A 22 -0.99 -5.35 2.59
N PHE A 23 -1.81 -4.49 3.22
CA PHE A 23 -2.21 -4.66 4.62
C PHE A 23 -3.04 -5.92 4.81
N ILE A 24 -4.04 -6.12 3.97
CA ILE A 24 -4.95 -7.26 4.08
C ILE A 24 -4.19 -8.57 3.93
N TYR A 25 -3.34 -8.70 2.92
CA TYR A 25 -2.57 -9.93 2.72
C TYR A 25 -1.62 -10.22 3.89
N ALA A 26 -0.97 -9.18 4.43
CA ALA A 26 -0.01 -9.36 5.51
C ALA A 26 -0.72 -9.76 6.82
N PHE A 27 -1.76 -9.03 7.19
CA PHE A 27 -2.34 -9.15 8.53
C PHE A 27 -3.52 -10.12 8.61
N GLU A 28 -4.12 -10.47 7.48
CA GLU A 28 -5.13 -11.53 7.41
C GLU A 28 -4.54 -12.83 6.86
N ARG A 29 -3.22 -12.89 6.73
CA ARG A 29 -2.44 -14.08 6.40
C ARG A 29 -2.89 -14.77 5.12
N HIS A 30 -2.95 -14.01 4.03
CA HIS A 30 -3.22 -14.59 2.71
C HIS A 30 -2.21 -15.71 2.44
N PRO A 31 -2.67 -16.91 2.04
CA PRO A 31 -1.76 -18.06 1.92
C PRO A 31 -0.66 -17.89 0.88
N GLN A 32 -0.94 -17.19 -0.22
CA GLN A 32 0.02 -17.00 -1.31
C GLN A 32 0.79 -15.69 -1.17
N TYR A 33 0.08 -14.58 -0.95
CA TYR A 33 0.69 -13.25 -0.95
C TYR A 33 1.04 -12.72 0.43
N GLY A 34 0.58 -13.39 1.48
CA GLY A 34 0.86 -12.99 2.85
C GLY A 34 2.34 -12.91 3.17
N PRO A 35 3.14 -13.95 2.86
CA PRO A 35 4.58 -13.89 3.13
C PRO A 35 5.30 -12.74 2.43
N VAL A 36 4.94 -12.45 1.18
CA VAL A 36 5.53 -11.34 0.42
C VAL A 36 5.11 -10.00 1.03
N ALA A 37 3.83 -9.85 1.35
CA ALA A 37 3.32 -8.63 1.98
C ALA A 37 3.97 -8.39 3.35
N ARG A 38 4.13 -9.45 4.16
CA ARG A 38 4.81 -9.33 5.45
C ARG A 38 6.27 -8.93 5.31
N ALA A 39 6.93 -9.34 4.22
CA ALA A 39 8.30 -8.91 3.95
C ALA A 39 8.39 -7.39 3.73
N VAL A 40 7.35 -6.79 3.10
CA VAL A 40 7.28 -5.34 2.96
C VAL A 40 7.22 -4.67 4.33
N PHE A 41 6.35 -5.14 5.22
CA PHE A 41 6.25 -4.57 6.58
C PHE A 41 7.51 -4.82 7.40
N GLY A 42 8.17 -5.95 7.21
CA GLY A 42 9.49 -6.22 7.83
C GLY A 42 10.53 -5.19 7.41
N ALA A 43 10.53 -4.81 6.14
CA ALA A 43 11.45 -3.79 5.63
C ALA A 43 11.17 -2.41 6.23
N LEU A 44 9.90 -2.06 6.44
CA LEU A 44 9.52 -0.82 7.13
C LEU A 44 10.00 -0.84 8.58
N GLU A 45 9.71 -1.95 9.28
CA GLU A 45 10.02 -2.09 10.70
C GLU A 45 11.53 -2.00 10.97
N THR A 46 12.35 -2.54 10.08
CA THR A 46 13.80 -2.53 10.23
C THR A 46 14.47 -1.29 9.62
N GLY A 47 13.69 -0.35 9.12
CA GLY A 47 14.23 0.90 8.58
C GLY A 47 14.87 0.79 7.20
N GLN A 48 14.60 -0.28 6.46
CA GLN A 48 15.15 -0.47 5.12
C GLN A 48 14.47 0.41 4.08
N CYS A 49 13.24 0.86 4.37
CA CYS A 49 12.50 1.82 3.55
C CYS A 49 11.43 2.50 4.41
N TRP A 50 10.79 3.52 3.85
CA TRP A 50 9.68 4.24 4.48
C TRP A 50 8.40 4.03 3.69
N GLY A 51 7.28 3.80 4.38
CA GLY A 51 5.98 3.58 3.75
C GLY A 51 5.05 4.76 3.94
N VAL A 52 4.26 5.06 2.91
CA VAL A 52 3.16 6.00 3.01
C VAL A 52 1.88 5.32 2.54
N ALA A 53 0.81 5.49 3.30
CA ALA A 53 -0.51 4.96 2.96
C ALA A 53 -1.57 6.03 3.17
N SER A 54 -2.64 5.93 2.41
CA SER A 54 -3.81 6.79 2.60
C SER A 54 -4.63 6.35 3.80
N VAL A 55 -5.21 7.28 4.51
CA VAL A 55 -6.22 6.98 5.54
C VAL A 55 -7.41 6.20 4.93
N LEU A 56 -7.60 6.30 3.61
CA LEU A 56 -8.57 5.47 2.90
C LEU A 56 -8.25 3.98 3.04
N ALA A 57 -6.97 3.60 3.01
CA ALA A 57 -6.57 2.20 3.21
C ALA A 57 -7.01 1.70 4.60
N PHE A 58 -6.84 2.53 5.61
CA PHE A 58 -7.35 2.22 6.95
C PHE A 58 -8.87 2.00 6.93
N GLY A 59 -9.61 2.90 6.30
CA GLY A 59 -11.07 2.77 6.20
C GLY A 59 -11.49 1.49 5.49
N GLU A 60 -10.82 1.14 4.41
CA GLU A 60 -11.13 -0.07 3.65
C GLU A 60 -10.82 -1.33 4.44
N ALA A 61 -9.65 -1.40 5.07
CA ALA A 61 -9.25 -2.53 5.90
C ALA A 61 -10.18 -2.70 7.10
N LEU A 62 -10.50 -1.61 7.78
CA LEU A 62 -11.40 -1.61 8.93
C LEU A 62 -12.82 -2.04 8.54
N THR A 63 -13.29 -1.63 7.37
CA THR A 63 -14.60 -2.04 6.85
C THR A 63 -14.68 -3.57 6.74
N GLY A 64 -13.64 -4.20 6.18
CA GLY A 64 -13.59 -5.66 6.05
C GLY A 64 -13.64 -6.36 7.40
N ALA A 65 -12.87 -5.87 8.37
CA ALA A 65 -12.86 -6.43 9.72
C ALA A 65 -14.25 -6.30 10.40
N LYS A 66 -14.90 -5.15 10.23
CA LYS A 66 -16.24 -4.92 10.79
C LYS A 66 -17.29 -5.80 10.13
N LYS A 67 -17.24 -5.96 8.82
CA LYS A 67 -18.16 -6.85 8.10
C LYS A 67 -18.03 -8.31 8.55
N ALA A 68 -16.81 -8.73 8.84
CA ALA A 68 -16.52 -10.08 9.34
C ALA A 68 -16.87 -10.25 10.82
N GLY A 69 -17.21 -9.17 11.52
CA GLY A 69 -17.45 -9.22 12.97
C GLY A 69 -16.19 -9.52 13.76
N ASP A 70 -15.01 -9.25 13.20
CA ASP A 70 -13.74 -9.56 13.84
C ASP A 70 -13.23 -8.34 14.60
N ALA A 71 -13.64 -8.25 15.88
CA ALA A 71 -13.27 -7.12 16.75
C ALA A 71 -11.76 -7.07 17.02
N ARG A 72 -11.11 -8.23 17.08
CA ARG A 72 -9.66 -8.30 17.31
C ARG A 72 -8.89 -7.73 16.13
N LEU A 73 -9.27 -8.11 14.91
CA LEU A 73 -8.65 -7.59 13.69
C LEU A 73 -8.88 -6.09 13.56
N ALA A 74 -10.09 -5.62 13.87
CA ALA A 74 -10.40 -4.18 13.86
C ALA A 74 -9.47 -3.41 14.80
N LEU A 75 -9.25 -3.94 16.00
CA LEU A 75 -8.36 -3.33 16.97
C LEU A 75 -6.91 -3.32 16.47
N GLN A 76 -6.49 -4.42 15.84
CA GLN A 76 -5.15 -4.54 15.26
C GLN A 76 -4.93 -3.50 14.16
N TYR A 77 -5.89 -3.30 13.26
CA TYR A 77 -5.77 -2.29 12.22
C TYR A 77 -5.71 -0.87 12.78
N ARG A 78 -6.47 -0.57 13.84
CA ARG A 78 -6.41 0.76 14.48
C ARG A 78 -5.02 1.07 15.01
N ALA A 79 -4.37 0.10 15.61
CA ALA A 79 -3.02 0.27 16.14
C ALA A 79 -1.99 0.35 15.00
N LEU A 80 -2.12 -0.51 14.01
CA LEU A 80 -1.16 -0.65 12.91
C LEU A 80 -1.04 0.65 12.10
N PHE A 81 -2.16 1.19 11.65
CA PHE A 81 -2.12 2.39 10.80
C PHE A 81 -1.63 3.63 11.54
N ARG A 82 -1.72 3.65 12.88
CA ARG A 82 -1.27 4.79 13.69
C ARG A 82 0.16 4.65 14.19
N TYR A 83 0.62 3.41 14.44
CA TYR A 83 1.83 3.22 15.23
C TYR A 83 2.88 2.31 14.61
N PHE A 84 2.61 1.70 13.45
CA PHE A 84 3.57 0.78 12.85
C PHE A 84 4.85 1.53 12.46
N PRO A 85 6.04 1.03 12.88
CA PRO A 85 7.31 1.70 12.59
C PRO A 85 7.54 1.84 11.09
N GLY A 86 8.01 3.00 10.67
CA GLY A 86 8.33 3.24 9.26
C GLY A 86 7.12 3.49 8.36
N LEU A 87 5.91 3.52 8.91
CA LEU A 87 4.68 3.78 8.15
C LEU A 87 4.09 5.13 8.52
N GLU A 88 3.79 5.93 7.52
CA GLU A 88 3.05 7.18 7.66
C GLU A 88 1.68 7.02 6.99
N THR A 89 0.61 7.22 7.75
CA THR A 89 -0.75 7.24 7.23
C THR A 89 -1.19 8.69 7.10
N VAL A 90 -1.56 9.11 5.88
CA VAL A 90 -1.86 10.52 5.59
C VAL A 90 -3.31 10.72 5.20
N ASN A 91 -3.84 11.89 5.50
CA ASN A 91 -5.21 12.26 5.16
C ASN A 91 -5.34 12.49 3.65
N VAL A 92 -6.57 12.32 3.16
CA VAL A 92 -6.92 12.66 1.78
C VAL A 92 -7.19 14.17 1.73
N ASP A 93 -6.23 14.92 1.22
CA ASP A 93 -6.30 16.37 1.15
C ASP A 93 -6.52 16.88 -0.28
N TRP A 94 -6.49 18.19 -0.45
CA TRP A 94 -6.69 18.83 -1.76
C TRP A 94 -5.67 18.36 -2.78
N ALA A 95 -4.38 18.29 -2.40
CA ALA A 95 -3.31 17.90 -3.31
C ALA A 95 -3.47 16.45 -3.78
N VAL A 96 -3.84 15.54 -2.86
CA VAL A 96 -4.12 14.14 -3.21
C VAL A 96 -5.28 14.06 -4.21
N MET A 97 -6.33 14.85 -4.00
CA MET A 97 -7.50 14.82 -4.90
C MET A 97 -7.18 15.41 -6.27
N GLU A 98 -6.27 16.37 -6.36
CA GLU A 98 -5.81 16.86 -7.66
C GLU A 98 -5.15 15.72 -8.46
N TRP A 99 -4.27 14.93 -7.81
CA TRP A 99 -3.68 13.76 -8.45
C TRP A 99 -4.72 12.72 -8.81
N ALA A 100 -5.66 12.45 -7.91
CA ALA A 100 -6.70 11.45 -8.16
C ALA A 100 -7.55 11.83 -9.38
N ALA A 101 -7.92 13.10 -9.51
CA ALA A 101 -8.66 13.59 -10.66
C ALA A 101 -7.87 13.39 -11.96
N GLU A 102 -6.57 13.67 -11.95
CA GLU A 102 -5.69 13.47 -13.10
C GLU A 102 -5.63 11.99 -13.48
N PHE A 103 -5.46 11.10 -12.51
CA PHE A 103 -5.37 9.66 -12.77
C PHE A 103 -6.69 9.08 -13.30
N ARG A 104 -7.81 9.59 -12.80
CA ARG A 104 -9.13 9.18 -13.31
C ARG A 104 -9.34 9.66 -14.75
N ALA A 105 -8.97 10.89 -15.04
CA ALA A 105 -9.14 11.46 -16.36
C ALA A 105 -8.23 10.78 -17.38
N ARG A 106 -6.99 10.52 -17.02
CA ARG A 106 -5.99 9.98 -17.92
C ARG A 106 -6.07 8.47 -18.10
N TYR A 107 -6.30 7.75 -17.02
CA TYR A 107 -6.24 6.28 -17.01
C TYR A 107 -7.59 5.60 -16.77
N GLY A 108 -8.63 6.35 -16.47
CA GLY A 108 -9.95 5.79 -16.20
C GLY A 108 -10.05 4.96 -14.91
N LEU A 109 -9.19 5.24 -13.94
CA LEU A 109 -9.13 4.46 -12.70
C LEU A 109 -10.35 4.75 -11.80
N PRO A 110 -10.82 3.73 -11.04
CA PRO A 110 -11.77 3.97 -9.96
C PRO A 110 -11.22 4.95 -8.94
N MET A 111 -12.12 5.70 -8.26
CA MET A 111 -11.69 6.74 -7.32
C MET A 111 -10.78 6.19 -6.19
N PRO A 112 -11.08 5.03 -5.56
CA PRO A 112 -10.20 4.52 -4.51
C PRO A 112 -8.77 4.29 -5.00
N ASP A 113 -8.61 3.66 -6.16
CA ASP A 113 -7.27 3.40 -6.74
C ASP A 113 -6.55 4.71 -7.04
N ALA A 114 -7.27 5.67 -7.60
CA ALA A 114 -6.73 6.99 -7.93
C ALA A 114 -6.26 7.72 -6.67
N ILE A 115 -6.99 7.61 -5.56
CA ILE A 115 -6.63 8.22 -4.28
C ILE A 115 -5.36 7.57 -3.70
N HIS A 116 -5.27 6.25 -3.75
CA HIS A 116 -4.08 5.56 -3.26
C HIS A 116 -2.83 5.97 -4.04
N LEU A 117 -2.93 6.01 -5.35
CA LEU A 117 -1.82 6.45 -6.21
C LEU A 117 -1.49 7.92 -5.99
N GLY A 118 -2.50 8.76 -5.89
CA GLY A 118 -2.32 10.19 -5.61
C GLY A 118 -1.62 10.43 -4.28
N THR A 119 -1.97 9.64 -3.27
CA THR A 119 -1.31 9.67 -1.96
C THR A 119 0.18 9.34 -2.09
N ALA A 120 0.50 8.30 -2.85
CA ALA A 120 1.89 7.89 -3.06
C ALA A 120 2.70 8.97 -3.79
N VAL A 121 2.14 9.53 -4.86
CA VAL A 121 2.82 10.56 -5.64
C VAL A 121 3.00 11.83 -4.81
N GLU A 122 1.97 12.29 -4.14
CA GLU A 122 2.04 13.49 -3.30
C GLU A 122 3.00 13.27 -2.14
N GLY A 123 3.04 12.07 -1.59
CA GLY A 123 3.95 11.69 -0.52
C GLY A 123 5.38 11.42 -0.99
N LYS A 124 5.67 11.66 -2.25
CA LYS A 124 7.01 11.51 -2.87
C LYS A 124 7.55 10.09 -2.80
N ALA A 125 6.67 9.10 -2.89
CA ALA A 125 7.07 7.72 -3.01
C ALA A 125 7.64 7.46 -4.41
N ASN A 126 8.64 6.61 -4.49
CA ASN A 126 9.27 6.23 -5.75
C ASN A 126 8.73 4.92 -6.30
N LEU A 127 7.90 4.24 -5.52
CA LEU A 127 7.36 2.93 -5.85
C LEU A 127 6.00 2.78 -5.19
N PHE A 128 5.03 2.21 -5.91
CA PHE A 128 3.72 1.90 -5.36
C PHE A 128 3.53 0.39 -5.34
N ILE A 129 3.24 -0.18 -4.17
CA ILE A 129 3.09 -1.63 -3.98
C ILE A 129 1.61 -1.99 -4.03
N THR A 130 1.26 -2.88 -4.94
CA THR A 130 -0.11 -3.35 -5.13
C THR A 130 -0.09 -4.79 -5.64
N ASN A 131 -1.26 -5.32 -5.94
CA ASN A 131 -1.36 -6.58 -6.70
C ASN A 131 -2.32 -6.44 -7.88
N ASP A 132 -2.67 -5.23 -8.24
CA ASP A 132 -3.57 -4.93 -9.37
C ASP A 132 -2.73 -4.52 -10.59
N ALA A 133 -2.64 -5.43 -11.57
CA ALA A 133 -1.84 -5.23 -12.77
C ALA A 133 -2.31 -4.05 -13.62
N ARG A 134 -3.59 -3.64 -13.50
CA ARG A 134 -4.11 -2.49 -14.25
C ARG A 134 -3.37 -1.20 -13.88
N LEU A 135 -2.88 -1.10 -12.66
CA LEU A 135 -2.22 0.11 -12.18
C LEU A 135 -0.82 0.30 -12.79
N LYS A 136 -0.27 -0.71 -13.44
CA LYS A 136 1.02 -0.59 -14.13
C LYS A 136 0.99 0.38 -15.33
N SER A 137 -0.20 0.76 -15.78
CA SER A 137 -0.34 1.73 -16.89
C SER A 137 -0.02 3.16 -16.45
N VAL A 138 0.02 3.44 -15.15
CA VAL A 138 0.28 4.77 -14.61
C VAL A 138 1.76 5.10 -14.79
N ALA A 139 2.07 6.21 -15.46
CA ALA A 139 3.44 6.59 -15.78
C ALA A 139 4.12 7.44 -14.71
N GLU A 140 3.33 8.08 -13.83
CA GLU A 140 3.82 9.04 -12.84
C GLU A 140 4.56 8.40 -11.69
N ILE A 141 4.39 7.09 -11.47
CA ILE A 141 5.08 6.35 -10.43
C ILE A 141 5.29 4.90 -10.89
N GLU A 142 6.40 4.31 -10.50
CA GLU A 142 6.63 2.90 -10.77
C GLU A 142 5.72 2.04 -9.90
N VAL A 143 5.08 1.03 -10.48
CA VAL A 143 4.14 0.13 -9.80
C VAL A 143 4.77 -1.26 -9.71
N LEU A 144 4.86 -1.80 -8.49
CA LEU A 144 5.39 -3.13 -8.22
C LEU A 144 4.26 -4.05 -7.76
N LEU A 145 4.15 -5.20 -8.40
CA LEU A 145 3.13 -6.19 -8.03
C LEU A 145 3.70 -7.23 -7.08
N LEU A 146 2.99 -7.51 -6.00
CA LEU A 146 3.39 -8.55 -5.04
C LEU A 146 3.53 -9.92 -5.73
N SER A 147 2.68 -10.21 -6.72
CA SER A 147 2.70 -11.47 -7.45
C SER A 147 4.02 -11.74 -8.17
N GLU A 148 4.79 -10.71 -8.47
CA GLU A 148 6.10 -10.85 -9.13
C GLU A 148 7.19 -11.41 -8.20
N PHE A 149 6.93 -11.44 -6.89
CA PHE A 149 7.91 -11.83 -5.88
C PHE A 149 7.52 -13.07 -5.07
N VAL A 150 6.47 -13.75 -5.47
CA VAL A 150 6.06 -15.02 -4.84
C VAL A 150 7.08 -16.10 -5.20
N GLU A 151 7.48 -16.88 -4.20
CA GLU A 151 8.42 -18.00 -4.35
C GLU A 151 7.69 -19.33 -4.50
#